data_f7aa91db6eb4dd398759086d6177ccd6
#
_entry.id   f7aa91db6eb4dd398759086d6177ccd6
#
_cell.length_a   1.000
_cell.length_b   1.000
_cell.length_c   1.000
_cell.angle_alpha   90.00
_cell.angle_beta   90.00
_cell.angle_gamma   90.00
#
_symmetry.space_group_name_H-M   'P 1'
#
loop_
_entity.id
_entity.type
_entity.pdbx_description
1 polymer ?
#
loop_
_entity_poly.entity_id
_entity_poly.type
_entity_poly.pdbx_seq_one_letter_code
_entity_poly.pdbx_strand_id
1 'polypeptide(L)'
;MNDFGARTRRLLRGRRAEASGRDAEDIAAAALAREGWAVLARRARTPAGEIDLVAERAGLVAFVEVKARPSLREAAFALGARQRARLVAAAECWVAANPGHGPAGIRFDVVIVAADGTARRIADAFRVGD
;
A
#
# COMPACT_ATOMS: atom_id res chain seq x y z
N MET A 1 4.91 -20.36 -10.30
CA MET A 1 4.27 -19.05 -10.31
C MET A 1 2.82 -19.20 -9.87
N ASN A 2 2.33 -18.32 -9.09
CA ASN A 2 0.98 -18.41 -8.57
C ASN A 2 -0.03 -17.79 -9.55
N ASP A 3 -1.31 -18.16 -9.40
CA ASP A 3 -2.39 -17.65 -10.24
C ASP A 3 -2.61 -16.16 -10.06
N PHE A 4 -2.13 -15.61 -8.96
CA PHE A 4 -2.24 -14.21 -8.64
C PHE A 4 -1.64 -13.33 -9.73
N GLY A 5 -0.41 -13.61 -10.16
CA GLY A 5 0.25 -12.83 -11.19
C GLY A 5 -0.45 -12.90 -12.56
N ALA A 6 -0.89 -14.09 -12.95
CA ALA A 6 -1.58 -14.29 -14.23
C ALA A 6 -2.94 -13.60 -14.24
N ARG A 7 -3.69 -13.73 -13.14
CA ARG A 7 -4.99 -13.10 -13.01
C ARG A 7 -4.87 -11.57 -13.06
N THR A 8 -3.85 -11.05 -12.39
CA THR A 8 -3.60 -9.62 -12.34
C THR A 8 -3.25 -9.07 -13.71
N ARG A 9 -2.41 -9.78 -14.47
CA ARG A 9 -2.05 -9.36 -15.83
C ARG A 9 -3.28 -9.22 -16.70
N ARG A 10 -4.23 -10.15 -16.60
CA ARG A 10 -5.47 -10.08 -17.36
C ARG A 10 -6.29 -8.84 -16.97
N LEU A 11 -6.41 -8.57 -15.69
CA LEU A 11 -7.14 -7.39 -15.22
C LEU A 11 -6.53 -6.11 -15.77
N LEU A 12 -5.22 -5.97 -15.67
CA LEU A 12 -4.54 -4.76 -16.12
C LEU A 12 -4.66 -4.57 -17.62
N ARG A 13 -4.58 -5.64 -18.41
CA ARG A 13 -4.74 -5.54 -19.85
C ARG A 13 -6.15 -5.19 -20.27
N GLY A 14 -7.14 -5.65 -19.53
CA GLY A 14 -8.54 -5.41 -19.86
C GLY A 14 -9.08 -4.07 -19.38
N ARG A 15 -8.25 -3.28 -18.70
CA ARG A 15 -8.71 -2.05 -18.08
C ARG A 15 -7.95 -0.84 -18.58
N ARG A 16 -8.60 0.31 -18.45
CA ARG A 16 -8.00 1.57 -18.84
C ARG A 16 -7.16 2.13 -17.68
N ALA A 17 -6.33 3.13 -17.99
CA ALA A 17 -5.43 3.73 -17.02
C ALA A 17 -6.14 4.24 -15.76
N GLU A 18 -7.33 4.83 -15.90
CA GLU A 18 -8.08 5.37 -14.76
C GLU A 18 -8.60 4.29 -13.82
N ALA A 19 -8.72 3.04 -14.31
CA ALA A 19 -9.11 1.90 -13.47
C ALA A 19 -7.90 1.20 -12.86
N SER A 20 -6.69 1.43 -13.39
CA SER A 20 -5.46 0.74 -12.96
C SER A 20 -5.12 0.97 -11.50
N GLY A 21 -5.44 2.17 -10.95
CA GLY A 21 -5.15 2.47 -9.55
C GLY A 21 -5.94 1.56 -8.61
N ARG A 22 -7.22 1.32 -8.91
CA ARG A 22 -8.05 0.43 -8.12
C ARG A 22 -7.60 -1.02 -8.23
N ASP A 23 -7.25 -1.45 -9.44
CA ASP A 23 -6.72 -2.80 -9.64
C ASP A 23 -5.41 -2.99 -8.89
N ALA A 24 -4.56 -1.98 -8.89
CA ALA A 24 -3.29 -2.04 -8.16
C ALA A 24 -3.52 -2.20 -6.66
N GLU A 25 -4.54 -1.53 -6.11
CA GLU A 25 -4.89 -1.68 -4.69
C GLU A 25 -5.36 -3.10 -4.39
N ASP A 26 -6.17 -3.69 -5.28
CA ASP A 26 -6.63 -5.06 -5.11
C ASP A 26 -5.44 -6.04 -5.11
N ILE A 27 -4.51 -5.84 -6.01
CA ILE A 27 -3.31 -6.66 -6.11
C ILE A 27 -2.47 -6.53 -4.85
N ALA A 28 -2.26 -5.31 -4.39
CA ALA A 28 -1.46 -5.04 -3.21
C ALA A 28 -2.10 -5.65 -1.96
N ALA A 29 -3.42 -5.51 -1.82
CA ALA A 29 -4.14 -6.08 -0.68
C ALA A 29 -4.02 -7.61 -0.67
N ALA A 30 -4.17 -8.25 -1.83
CA ALA A 30 -4.05 -9.70 -1.94
C ALA A 30 -2.62 -10.15 -1.61
N ALA A 31 -1.61 -9.41 -2.06
CA ALA A 31 -0.22 -9.74 -1.79
C ALA A 31 0.09 -9.66 -0.29
N LEU A 32 -0.41 -8.63 0.39
CA LEU A 32 -0.24 -8.50 1.84
C LEU A 32 -0.92 -9.64 2.58
N ALA A 33 -2.16 -9.97 2.20
CA ALA A 33 -2.90 -11.06 2.82
C ALA A 33 -2.15 -12.39 2.69
N ARG A 34 -1.53 -12.63 1.56
CA ARG A 34 -0.75 -13.85 1.34
C ARG A 34 0.49 -13.92 2.21
N GLU A 35 1.03 -12.78 2.62
CA GLU A 35 2.16 -12.73 3.53
C GLU A 35 1.73 -12.74 5.00
N GLY A 36 0.46 -12.94 5.27
CA GLY A 36 -0.05 -13.05 6.63
C GLY A 36 -0.50 -11.73 7.26
N TRP A 37 -0.58 -10.66 6.49
CA TRP A 37 -1.08 -9.39 6.98
C TRP A 37 -2.61 -9.38 6.98
N ALA A 38 -3.19 -8.88 8.04
CA ALA A 38 -4.63 -8.60 8.09
C ALA A 38 -4.84 -7.20 7.51
N VAL A 39 -5.58 -7.09 6.42
CA VAL A 39 -5.92 -5.79 5.84
C VAL A 39 -7.07 -5.22 6.63
N LEU A 40 -6.81 -4.20 7.44
CA LEU A 40 -7.78 -3.58 8.34
C LEU A 40 -8.67 -2.57 7.64
N ALA A 41 -8.12 -1.86 6.64
CA ALA A 41 -8.86 -0.84 5.93
C ALA A 41 -8.28 -0.65 4.54
N ARG A 42 -9.17 -0.27 3.62
CA ARG A 42 -8.81 0.11 2.26
C ARG A 42 -9.40 1.49 2.03
N ARG A 43 -8.61 2.37 1.41
CA ARG A 43 -9.01 3.76 1.15
C ARG A 43 -9.54 4.42 2.41
N ALA A 44 -8.74 4.31 3.47
CA ALA A 44 -9.11 4.85 4.77
C ALA A 44 -9.07 6.38 4.70
N ARG A 45 -10.22 7.02 4.91
CA ARG A 45 -10.32 8.48 4.87
C ARG A 45 -9.98 9.06 6.21
N THR A 46 -9.14 10.09 6.20
CA THR A 46 -8.81 10.85 7.41
C THR A 46 -8.88 12.35 7.08
N PRO A 47 -8.95 13.22 8.09
CA PRO A 47 -8.90 14.66 7.84
C PRO A 47 -7.62 15.13 7.13
N ALA A 48 -6.54 14.35 7.23
CA ALA A 48 -5.26 14.69 6.61
C ALA A 48 -5.06 14.04 5.24
N GLY A 49 -5.98 13.18 4.81
CA GLY A 49 -5.89 12.52 3.52
C GLY A 49 -6.31 11.06 3.58
N GLU A 50 -6.26 10.40 2.44
CA GLU A 50 -6.67 9.01 2.29
C GLU A 50 -5.44 8.11 2.34
N ILE A 51 -5.57 6.94 3.00
CA ILE A 51 -4.52 5.92 3.07
C ILE A 51 -4.99 4.75 2.20
N ASP A 52 -4.17 4.32 1.26
CA ASP A 52 -4.58 3.27 0.33
C ASP A 52 -4.90 1.96 1.06
N LEU A 53 -4.00 1.50 1.93
CA LEU A 53 -4.22 0.28 2.72
C LEU A 53 -3.65 0.46 4.13
N VAL A 54 -4.35 -0.11 5.10
CA VAL A 54 -3.85 -0.25 6.47
C VAL A 54 -3.86 -1.73 6.79
N ALA A 55 -2.73 -2.27 7.20
CA ALA A 55 -2.60 -3.69 7.48
C ALA A 55 -1.87 -3.92 8.80
N GLU A 56 -2.13 -5.06 9.45
CA GLU A 56 -1.50 -5.38 10.72
C GLU A 56 -1.04 -6.84 10.71
N ARG A 57 0.15 -7.06 11.27
CA ARG A 57 0.68 -8.41 11.50
C ARG A 57 1.52 -8.37 12.77
N ALA A 58 1.23 -9.31 13.67
CA ALA A 58 1.96 -9.43 14.96
C ALA A 58 2.01 -8.10 15.73
N GLY A 59 0.92 -7.34 15.68
CA GLY A 59 0.81 -6.06 16.40
C GLY A 59 1.49 -4.88 15.75
N LEU A 60 2.12 -5.07 14.60
CA LEU A 60 2.75 -4.00 13.83
C LEU A 60 1.78 -3.54 12.74
N VAL A 61 1.46 -2.24 12.72
CA VAL A 61 0.57 -1.67 11.69
C VAL A 61 1.43 -1.06 10.59
N ALA A 62 1.13 -1.45 9.35
CA ALA A 62 1.73 -0.87 8.16
C ALA A 62 0.72 0.05 7.47
N PHE A 63 1.12 1.29 7.21
CA PHE A 63 0.37 2.22 6.38
C PHE A 63 0.98 2.15 5.00
N VAL A 64 0.19 1.73 4.02
CA VAL A 64 0.71 1.33 2.71
C VAL A 64 0.21 2.28 1.63
N GLU A 65 1.16 2.84 0.90
CA GLU A 65 0.88 3.58 -0.32
C GLU A 65 1.06 2.63 -1.50
N VAL A 66 0.09 2.60 -2.40
CA VAL A 66 0.13 1.73 -3.57
C VAL A 66 0.40 2.58 -4.80
N LYS A 67 1.40 2.18 -5.59
CA LYS A 67 1.79 2.89 -6.80
C LYS A 67 1.76 1.94 -8.01
N ALA A 68 0.97 2.29 -9.01
CA ALA A 68 1.01 1.61 -10.29
C ALA A 68 2.11 2.24 -11.14
N ARG A 69 2.99 1.42 -11.70
CA ARG A 69 4.11 1.88 -12.51
C ARG A 69 4.26 0.97 -13.72
N PRO A 70 4.85 1.45 -14.83
CA PRO A 70 5.08 0.59 -15.99
C PRO A 70 5.95 -0.61 -15.67
N SER A 71 6.93 -0.44 -14.76
CA SER A 71 7.81 -1.53 -14.37
C SER A 71 8.27 -1.34 -12.92
N LEU A 72 8.82 -2.41 -12.33
CA LEU A 72 9.36 -2.36 -10.98
C LEU A 72 10.64 -1.55 -10.85
N ARG A 73 11.26 -1.18 -11.96
CA ARG A 73 12.49 -0.37 -11.96
C ARG A 73 12.28 1.02 -11.38
N GLU A 74 11.04 1.51 -11.40
CA GLU A 74 10.70 2.84 -10.93
C GLU A 74 10.43 2.91 -9.44
N ALA A 75 10.60 1.80 -8.72
CA ALA A 75 10.30 1.72 -7.30
C ALA A 75 11.10 2.74 -6.46
N ALA A 76 12.33 3.06 -6.87
CA ALA A 76 13.20 3.95 -6.11
C ALA A 76 12.63 5.37 -5.96
N PHE A 77 11.70 5.76 -6.82
CA PHE A 77 11.13 7.10 -6.83
C PHE A 77 9.67 7.11 -6.41
N ALA A 78 9.28 6.14 -5.58
CA ALA A 78 7.87 5.90 -5.29
C ALA A 78 7.20 7.05 -4.53
N LEU A 79 7.86 7.66 -3.55
CA LEU A 79 7.25 8.70 -2.73
C LEU A 79 8.14 9.92 -2.58
N GLY A 80 7.59 11.08 -2.96
CA GLY A 80 8.24 12.36 -2.69
C GLY A 80 7.96 12.84 -1.27
N ALA A 81 8.65 13.90 -0.87
CA ALA A 81 8.56 14.43 0.49
C ALA A 81 7.14 14.85 0.87
N ARG A 82 6.41 15.47 -0.06
CA ARG A 82 5.03 15.91 0.19
C ARG A 82 4.10 14.73 0.42
N GLN A 83 4.25 13.68 -0.38
CA GLN A 83 3.45 12.47 -0.23
C GLN A 83 3.75 11.77 1.08
N ARG A 84 5.03 11.70 1.48
CA ARG A 84 5.42 11.10 2.75
C ARG A 84 4.82 11.86 3.92
N ALA A 85 4.89 13.19 3.90
CA ALA A 85 4.34 14.04 4.96
C ALA A 85 2.83 13.84 5.09
N ARG A 86 2.13 13.77 3.95
CA ARG A 86 0.69 13.54 3.94
C ARG A 86 0.35 12.17 4.53
N LEU A 87 1.09 11.14 4.15
CA LEU A 87 0.84 9.79 4.66
C LEU A 87 1.09 9.72 6.18
N VAL A 88 2.15 10.35 6.67
CA VAL A 88 2.42 10.43 8.10
C VAL A 88 1.26 11.10 8.84
N ALA A 89 0.79 12.25 8.35
CA ALA A 89 -0.32 12.96 8.98
C ALA A 89 -1.59 12.13 8.98
N ALA A 90 -1.90 11.45 7.87
CA ALA A 90 -3.07 10.59 7.77
C ALA A 90 -2.94 9.39 8.73
N ALA A 91 -1.75 8.81 8.84
CA ALA A 91 -1.51 7.70 9.76
C ALA A 91 -1.74 8.11 11.22
N GLU A 92 -1.30 9.31 11.60
CA GLU A 92 -1.54 9.83 12.95
C GLU A 92 -3.03 9.95 13.23
N CYS A 93 -3.80 10.44 12.27
CA CYS A 93 -5.26 10.51 12.40
C CYS A 93 -5.87 9.11 12.57
N TRP A 94 -5.40 8.16 11.76
CA TRP A 94 -5.93 6.80 11.82
C TRP A 94 -5.65 6.13 13.16
N VAL A 95 -4.43 6.26 13.66
CA VAL A 95 -4.04 5.69 14.96
C VAL A 95 -4.91 6.28 16.08
N ALA A 96 -5.13 7.59 16.06
CA ALA A 96 -5.96 8.25 17.07
C ALA A 96 -7.40 7.75 17.03
N ALA A 97 -7.93 7.45 15.84
CA ALA A 97 -9.30 6.99 15.67
C ALA A 97 -9.47 5.49 15.88
N ASN A 98 -8.37 4.74 15.94
CA ASN A 98 -8.41 3.26 16.04
C ASN A 98 -7.48 2.78 17.16
N PRO A 99 -7.78 3.13 18.42
CA PRO A 99 -6.96 2.68 19.54
C PRO A 99 -7.02 1.16 19.66
N GLY A 100 -5.96 0.56 20.16
CA GLY A 100 -5.87 -0.88 20.30
C GLY A 100 -5.15 -1.57 19.16
N HIS A 101 -4.81 -0.84 18.10
CA HIS A 101 -4.01 -1.37 17.01
C HIS A 101 -2.58 -0.85 17.13
N GLY A 102 -1.62 -1.66 16.69
CA GLY A 102 -0.24 -1.25 16.62
C GLY A 102 0.53 -1.26 17.93
N PRO A 103 0.28 -2.21 18.86
CA PRO A 103 1.07 -2.24 20.11
C PRO A 103 2.55 -2.46 19.86
N ALA A 104 2.93 -3.07 18.74
CA ALA A 104 4.32 -3.29 18.36
C ALA A 104 4.89 -2.14 17.53
N GLY A 105 4.08 -1.12 17.21
CA GLY A 105 4.54 0.05 16.48
C GLY A 105 3.84 0.22 15.14
N ILE A 106 4.30 1.21 14.38
CA ILE A 106 3.78 1.49 13.04
C ILE A 106 4.93 1.55 12.04
N ARG A 107 4.59 1.35 10.78
CA ARG A 107 5.55 1.34 9.69
C ARG A 107 4.91 1.90 8.42
N PHE A 108 5.72 2.48 7.55
CA PHE A 108 5.25 3.00 6.26
C PHE A 108 5.83 2.15 5.15
N ASP A 109 4.95 1.53 4.37
CA ASP A 109 5.35 0.66 3.28
C ASP A 109 4.85 1.22 1.96
N VAL A 110 5.54 0.87 0.88
CA VAL A 110 5.09 1.16 -0.47
C VAL A 110 4.97 -0.16 -1.22
N VAL A 111 3.88 -0.33 -1.93
CA VAL A 111 3.72 -1.47 -2.85
C VAL A 111 3.68 -0.92 -4.26
N ILE A 112 4.62 -1.35 -5.08
CA ILE A 112 4.67 -1.01 -6.50
C ILE A 112 3.99 -2.15 -7.25
N VAL A 113 3.04 -1.82 -8.11
CA VAL A 113 2.38 -2.79 -8.98
C VAL A 113 2.71 -2.43 -10.41
N ALA A 114 3.41 -3.33 -11.09
CA ALA A 114 3.82 -3.14 -12.48
C ALA A 114 2.66 -3.43 -13.43
N ALA A 115 2.80 -2.97 -14.67
CA ALA A 115 1.77 -3.16 -15.69
C ALA A 115 1.49 -4.64 -16.00
N ASP A 116 2.48 -5.52 -15.78
CA ASP A 116 2.30 -6.96 -15.98
C ASP A 116 1.66 -7.65 -14.78
N GLY A 117 1.32 -6.90 -13.73
CA GLY A 117 0.66 -7.42 -12.55
C GLY A 117 1.60 -7.90 -11.45
N THR A 118 2.91 -7.83 -11.66
CA THR A 118 3.84 -8.14 -10.59
C THR A 118 3.82 -7.03 -9.55
N ALA A 119 4.01 -7.41 -8.29
CA ALA A 119 4.01 -6.47 -7.19
C ALA A 119 5.29 -6.62 -6.38
N ARG A 120 5.80 -5.49 -5.88
CA ARG A 120 6.96 -5.48 -5.02
C ARG A 120 6.66 -4.58 -3.83
N ARG A 121 6.86 -5.10 -2.63
CA ARG A 121 6.71 -4.32 -1.42
C ARG A 121 8.05 -3.78 -0.96
N ILE A 122 8.08 -2.49 -0.70
CA ILE A 122 9.21 -1.82 -0.06
C ILE A 122 8.79 -1.62 1.37
N ALA A 123 9.24 -2.52 2.24
CA ALA A 123 8.91 -2.48 3.65
C ALA A 123 9.71 -1.38 4.33
N ASP A 124 9.06 -0.68 5.28
CA ASP A 124 9.71 0.38 6.05
C ASP A 124 10.38 1.38 5.11
N ALA A 125 9.62 1.81 4.10
CA ALA A 125 10.14 2.61 3.00
C ALA A 125 10.68 3.97 3.45
N PHE A 126 10.16 4.51 4.54
CA PHE A 126 10.66 5.74 5.15
C PHE A 126 10.20 5.81 6.60
N ARG A 127 10.80 6.69 7.36
CA ARG A 127 10.43 6.96 8.75
C ARG A 127 10.15 8.44 8.94
N VAL A 128 9.40 8.75 10.01
CA VAL A 128 9.12 10.15 10.34
C VAL A 128 10.45 10.87 10.56
N GLY A 129 10.60 12.00 9.88
CA GLY A 129 11.82 12.80 10.00
C GLY A 129 12.86 12.55 8.92
N ASP A 130 12.62 11.56 8.05
CA ASP A 130 13.53 11.32 6.92
C ASP A 130 13.48 12.45 5.89
#